data_bc313e5bef5b68af04c5e3bae751c25f
#
_entry.id   bc313e5bef5b68af04c5e3bae751c25f
#
_cell.length_a   1.000
_cell.length_b   1.000
_cell.length_c   1.000
_cell.angle_alpha   90.00
_cell.angle_beta   90.00
_cell.angle_gamma   90.00
#
_symmetry.space_group_name_H-M   'P 1'
#
loop_
_entity.id
_entity.type
_entity.pdbx_description
1 polymer ?
#
loop_
_entity_poly.entity_id
_entity_poly.type
_entity_poly.pdbx_seq_one_letter_code
_entity_poly.pdbx_strand_id
1 'polypeptide(L)'
;MTDEDRPMAQLLSRREVMAYLGATGAVWLAGGSLFPRWAIAGTRGPSCVVRPEQTEGPYFVDERLNRSDIRADPTDGRVSPGTPLTLTLLVSRLDAEDCQPLPGAQIDMWHCDAMGVYSDVQDPGFDTVGKKFLRGHQVTNARGEAGFVTVYPGWYPGRTVHIHFKIRTAPVAKRNFEFTSQLYFNDELTDRVHAASPYAAKGPRTTSNQQDWIFRRGGDRLMLDVTTTVDGYAATFPIGLQFRERAT
;
A
#
# COMPACT_ATOMS: atom_id res chain seq x y z
N MET A 1 -42.82 -47.52 -13.65
CA MET A 1 -42.00 -47.75 -14.84
C MET A 1 -41.03 -46.61 -14.83
N THR A 2 -39.99 -46.83 -14.15
CA THR A 2 -38.54 -47.08 -14.42
C THR A 2 -37.88 -45.74 -14.76
N ASP A 3 -37.20 -45.04 -13.86
CA ASP A 3 -35.90 -45.22 -13.21
C ASP A 3 -34.75 -45.56 -14.17
N GLU A 4 -33.60 -45.00 -13.91
CA GLU A 4 -32.29 -45.15 -14.58
C GLU A 4 -32.00 -44.07 -15.65
N ASP A 5 -30.85 -43.33 -15.66
CA ASP A 5 -29.49 -43.65 -15.22
C ASP A 5 -28.71 -42.35 -15.04
N ARG A 6 -28.08 -42.21 -13.89
CA ARG A 6 -26.96 -41.26 -13.68
C ARG A 6 -25.66 -42.04 -13.61
N PRO A 7 -24.64 -41.72 -14.42
CA PRO A 7 -23.32 -42.33 -14.22
C PRO A 7 -22.65 -41.71 -13.01
N MET A 8 -22.35 -42.57 -12.00
CA MET A 8 -21.49 -42.23 -10.89
C MET A 8 -20.05 -42.02 -11.38
N ALA A 9 -19.49 -40.84 -11.12
CA ALA A 9 -18.05 -40.61 -11.24
C ALA A 9 -17.31 -41.44 -10.20
N GLN A 10 -16.61 -42.47 -10.63
CA GLN A 10 -15.71 -43.25 -9.80
C GLN A 10 -14.47 -42.41 -9.45
N LEU A 11 -14.31 -42.17 -8.15
CA LEU A 11 -13.09 -41.58 -7.60
C LEU A 11 -11.98 -42.63 -7.66
N LEU A 12 -10.98 -42.42 -8.50
CA LEU A 12 -9.77 -43.23 -8.58
C LEU A 12 -9.01 -43.18 -7.26
N SER A 13 -8.63 -44.33 -6.73
CA SER A 13 -7.83 -44.45 -5.49
C SER A 13 -6.38 -44.03 -5.75
N ARG A 14 -5.70 -43.55 -4.69
CA ARG A 14 -4.27 -43.13 -4.76
C ARG A 14 -3.33 -44.21 -5.31
N ARG A 15 -3.73 -45.49 -5.27
CA ARG A 15 -2.96 -46.61 -5.81
C ARG A 15 -3.08 -46.72 -7.35
N GLU A 16 -4.21 -46.36 -7.93
CA GLU A 16 -4.43 -46.41 -9.38
C GLU A 16 -3.73 -45.28 -10.10
N VAL A 17 -3.59 -44.12 -9.46
CA VAL A 17 -2.83 -42.99 -10.01
C VAL A 17 -1.33 -43.29 -10.12
N MET A 18 -0.77 -44.13 -9.21
CA MET A 18 0.65 -44.50 -9.25
C MET A 18 0.94 -45.62 -10.28
N ALA A 19 -0.06 -46.38 -10.69
CA ALA A 19 0.11 -47.42 -11.72
C ALA A 19 0.20 -46.87 -13.15
N TYR A 20 -0.36 -45.68 -13.41
CA TYR A 20 -0.27 -45.04 -14.73
C TYR A 20 1.03 -44.26 -14.97
N LEU A 21 1.87 -44.06 -13.97
CA LEU A 21 3.16 -43.40 -14.08
C LEU A 21 4.35 -44.37 -14.26
N GLY A 22 4.10 -45.67 -14.30
CA GLY A 22 5.13 -46.71 -14.28
C GLY A 22 5.36 -47.52 -15.57
N ALA A 23 4.72 -47.19 -16.68
CA ALA A 23 4.81 -48.00 -17.89
C ALA A 23 5.05 -47.18 -19.16
N THR A 24 6.26 -46.58 -19.32
CA THR A 24 6.86 -46.40 -20.66
C THR A 24 8.36 -46.49 -20.52
N GLY A 25 8.84 -47.69 -20.92
CA GLY A 25 10.24 -48.06 -20.97
C GLY A 25 11.02 -47.28 -22.03
N ALA A 26 12.31 -47.33 -21.83
CA ALA A 26 13.40 -46.76 -22.55
C ALA A 26 13.29 -46.92 -24.07
N VAL A 27 13.44 -45.78 -24.79
CA VAL A 27 14.02 -45.71 -26.14
C VAL A 27 15.10 -44.66 -26.13
N TRP A 28 16.34 -45.11 -26.18
CA TRP A 28 17.48 -44.30 -26.52
C TRP A 28 17.51 -44.13 -28.04
N LEU A 29 17.36 -42.92 -28.57
CA LEU A 29 17.95 -42.52 -29.84
C LEU A 29 18.34 -41.04 -29.77
N ALA A 30 19.56 -40.79 -30.24
CA ALA A 30 20.25 -39.53 -30.31
C ALA A 30 19.51 -38.49 -31.16
N GLY A 31 19.51 -37.26 -30.72
CA GLY A 31 19.19 -36.10 -31.57
C GLY A 31 18.36 -35.02 -30.90
N GLY A 32 18.99 -33.92 -30.55
CA GLY A 32 18.35 -32.62 -30.46
C GLY A 32 17.50 -32.41 -29.21
N SER A 33 18.02 -31.74 -28.19
CA SER A 33 17.32 -31.25 -27.01
C SER A 33 16.24 -30.25 -27.39
N LEU A 34 15.02 -30.75 -27.58
CA LEU A 34 13.78 -29.96 -27.55
C LEU A 34 13.16 -30.09 -26.16
N PHE A 35 13.85 -29.61 -25.10
CA PHE A 35 13.17 -29.29 -23.88
C PHE A 35 12.46 -27.94 -24.12
N PRO A 36 11.13 -27.85 -23.93
CA PRO A 36 10.52 -26.55 -23.86
C PRO A 36 11.18 -25.85 -22.67
N ARG A 37 11.96 -24.82 -22.94
CA ARG A 37 12.36 -23.87 -21.90
C ARG A 37 11.07 -23.31 -21.36
N TRP A 38 10.61 -23.85 -20.25
CA TRP A 38 9.66 -23.16 -19.42
C TRP A 38 10.34 -21.82 -19.11
N ALA A 39 9.86 -20.77 -19.76
CA ALA A 39 10.23 -19.43 -19.41
C ALA A 39 9.85 -19.30 -17.94
N ILE A 40 10.83 -19.39 -17.05
CA ILE A 40 10.71 -18.90 -15.70
C ILE A 40 10.31 -17.46 -15.95
N ALA A 41 9.03 -17.15 -15.70
CA ALA A 41 8.57 -15.77 -15.68
C ALA A 41 9.50 -15.09 -14.69
N GLY A 42 10.47 -14.36 -15.23
CA GLY A 42 11.42 -13.62 -14.43
C GLY A 42 10.57 -12.77 -13.50
N THR A 43 10.72 -12.97 -12.20
CA THR A 43 10.24 -12.02 -11.20
C THR A 43 10.79 -10.68 -11.67
N ARG A 44 9.93 -9.83 -12.24
CA ARG A 44 10.31 -8.45 -12.54
C ARG A 44 10.86 -7.90 -11.24
N GLY A 45 12.16 -7.59 -11.24
CA GLY A 45 12.77 -6.90 -10.12
C GLY A 45 11.96 -5.64 -9.78
N PRO A 46 12.10 -5.11 -8.56
CA PRO A 46 11.34 -3.96 -8.12
C PRO A 46 11.47 -2.84 -9.16
N SER A 47 10.36 -2.32 -9.65
CA SER A 47 10.37 -1.17 -10.56
C SER A 47 10.67 0.08 -9.76
N CYS A 48 11.81 0.74 -10.00
CA CYS A 48 12.13 2.02 -9.38
C CYS A 48 11.29 3.13 -9.99
N VAL A 49 10.18 3.42 -9.35
CA VAL A 49 9.35 4.56 -9.72
C VAL A 49 9.72 5.74 -8.83
N VAL A 50 10.47 6.69 -9.37
CA VAL A 50 10.78 7.94 -8.66
C VAL A 50 9.51 8.77 -8.53
N ARG A 51 9.15 9.10 -7.30
CA ARG A 51 7.96 9.87 -6.95
C ARG A 51 8.35 11.32 -6.57
N PRO A 52 7.47 12.30 -6.77
CA PRO A 52 7.74 13.66 -6.34
C PRO A 52 7.64 13.80 -4.82
N GLU A 53 8.52 14.60 -4.24
CA GLU A 53 8.33 15.12 -2.89
C GLU A 53 7.18 16.12 -2.86
N GLN A 54 6.45 16.11 -1.73
CA GLN A 54 5.43 17.11 -1.45
C GLN A 54 5.54 17.59 -0.01
N THR A 55 4.81 18.64 0.32
CA THR A 55 4.85 19.23 1.65
C THR A 55 4.37 18.26 2.72
N GLU A 56 5.02 18.29 3.88
CA GLU A 56 4.63 17.59 5.08
C GLU A 56 3.29 18.07 5.65
N GLY A 57 2.98 19.34 5.42
CA GLY A 57 1.82 19.98 6.03
C GLY A 57 2.00 20.27 7.53
N PRO A 58 0.97 20.85 8.17
CA PRO A 58 1.08 21.30 9.56
C PRO A 58 0.80 20.22 10.60
N TYR A 59 0.40 19.00 10.20
CA TYR A 59 -0.13 17.99 11.12
C TYR A 59 0.82 16.80 11.34
N PHE A 60 2.09 16.91 10.95
CA PHE A 60 3.09 15.89 11.31
C PHE A 60 3.45 16.00 12.80
N VAL A 61 3.39 14.86 13.49
CA VAL A 61 3.88 14.69 14.86
C VAL A 61 4.67 13.38 14.91
N ASP A 62 5.90 13.41 15.40
CA ASP A 62 6.73 12.22 15.57
C ASP A 62 6.34 11.46 16.84
N GLU A 63 5.30 10.68 16.74
CA GLU A 63 4.74 9.90 17.86
C GLU A 63 5.58 8.68 18.25
N ARG A 64 6.54 8.27 17.41
CA ARG A 64 7.38 7.07 17.59
C ARG A 64 6.58 5.79 17.82
N LEU A 65 5.36 5.69 17.26
CA LEU A 65 4.48 4.55 17.38
C LEU A 65 4.78 3.52 16.31
N ASN A 66 5.56 2.48 16.65
CA ASN A 66 5.81 1.36 15.74
C ASN A 66 4.62 0.41 15.74
N ARG A 67 3.71 0.58 14.79
CA ARG A 67 2.51 -0.25 14.63
C ARG A 67 2.05 -0.28 13.17
N SER A 68 1.58 -1.42 12.71
CA SER A 68 1.00 -1.59 11.37
C SER A 68 -0.49 -1.21 11.36
N ASP A 69 -1.25 -1.59 12.37
CA ASP A 69 -2.65 -1.15 12.52
C ASP A 69 -2.67 0.21 13.23
N ILE A 70 -2.96 1.24 12.45
CA ILE A 70 -3.00 2.63 12.94
C ILE A 70 -4.41 3.12 13.27
N ARG A 71 -5.43 2.26 13.13
CA ARG A 71 -6.84 2.63 13.34
C ARG A 71 -7.17 2.92 14.80
N ALA A 72 -6.64 2.12 15.71
CA ALA A 72 -6.93 2.29 17.13
C ALA A 72 -6.13 3.45 17.73
N ASP A 73 -6.78 4.25 18.58
CA ASP A 73 -6.08 5.20 19.44
C ASP A 73 -5.48 4.45 20.65
N PRO A 74 -4.16 4.42 20.84
CA PRO A 74 -3.56 3.71 21.95
C PRO A 74 -3.83 4.37 23.31
N THR A 75 -4.38 5.57 23.34
CA THR A 75 -4.70 6.28 24.60
C THR A 75 -6.01 5.85 25.23
N ASP A 76 -6.97 5.38 24.44
CA ASP A 76 -8.28 4.97 24.94
C ASP A 76 -8.84 3.69 24.26
N GLY A 77 -8.09 3.11 23.31
CA GLY A 77 -8.45 1.88 22.60
C GLY A 77 -9.55 2.04 21.55
N ARG A 78 -10.05 3.24 21.31
CA ARG A 78 -11.10 3.48 20.31
C ARG A 78 -10.56 3.28 18.91
N VAL A 79 -11.32 2.54 18.09
CA VAL A 79 -11.02 2.33 16.68
C VAL A 79 -11.69 3.40 15.83
N SER A 80 -10.94 4.10 15.01
CA SER A 80 -11.47 5.09 14.06
C SER A 80 -12.44 4.41 13.08
N PRO A 81 -13.70 4.87 13.01
CA PRO A 81 -14.66 4.32 12.07
C PRO A 81 -14.33 4.75 10.65
N GLY A 82 -14.57 3.86 9.68
CA GLY A 82 -14.36 4.13 8.26
C GLY A 82 -14.22 2.86 7.43
N THR A 83 -14.17 3.02 6.13
CA THR A 83 -13.93 1.92 5.18
C THR A 83 -12.51 1.39 5.33
N PRO A 84 -12.31 0.10 5.63
CA PRO A 84 -10.97 -0.46 5.80
C PRO A 84 -10.07 -0.25 4.56
N LEU A 85 -8.81 0.07 4.81
CA LEU A 85 -7.80 0.26 3.78
C LEU A 85 -6.49 -0.40 4.22
N THR A 86 -5.98 -1.32 3.40
CA THR A 86 -4.67 -1.93 3.61
C THR A 86 -3.69 -1.35 2.60
N LEU A 87 -2.58 -0.82 3.07
CA LEU A 87 -1.53 -0.23 2.24
C LEU A 87 -0.22 -0.98 2.40
N THR A 88 0.47 -1.24 1.30
CA THR A 88 1.84 -1.73 1.29
C THR A 88 2.71 -0.77 0.51
N LEU A 89 3.72 -0.19 1.13
CA LEU A 89 4.75 0.59 0.45
C LEU A 89 5.92 -0.31 0.11
N LEU A 90 6.36 -0.26 -1.15
CA LEU A 90 7.53 -0.97 -1.66
C LEU A 90 8.63 0.06 -1.89
N VAL A 91 9.56 0.16 -0.96
CA VAL A 91 10.65 1.14 -1.02
C VAL A 91 11.89 0.50 -1.63
N SER A 92 12.41 1.14 -2.66
CA SER A 92 13.63 0.72 -3.34
C SER A 92 14.65 1.85 -3.35
N ARG A 93 15.91 1.50 -3.36
CA ARG A 93 17.03 2.40 -3.61
C ARG A 93 17.37 2.36 -5.09
N LEU A 94 17.51 3.53 -5.68
CA LEU A 94 17.98 3.70 -7.05
C LEU A 94 19.44 4.12 -7.03
N ASP A 95 20.32 3.22 -7.46
CA ASP A 95 21.75 3.45 -7.66
C ASP A 95 22.06 3.37 -9.14
N ALA A 96 22.49 4.48 -9.75
CA ALA A 96 22.81 4.58 -11.17
C ALA A 96 21.73 3.94 -12.10
N GLU A 97 21.85 2.66 -12.40
CA GLU A 97 20.92 1.93 -13.27
C GLU A 97 20.22 0.78 -12.56
N ASP A 98 20.52 0.54 -11.28
CA ASP A 98 20.01 -0.61 -10.53
C ASP A 98 18.98 -0.20 -9.49
N CYS A 99 17.98 -1.04 -9.34
CA CYS A 99 16.86 -0.86 -8.42
C CYS A 99 16.86 -1.98 -7.39
N GLN A 100 17.26 -1.66 -6.17
CA GLN A 100 17.36 -2.62 -5.09
C GLN A 100 16.33 -2.34 -4.00
N PRO A 101 15.72 -3.36 -3.37
CA PRO A 101 14.93 -3.15 -2.17
C PRO A 101 15.70 -2.37 -1.12
N LEU A 102 15.03 -1.48 -0.41
CA LEU A 102 15.64 -0.71 0.69
C LEU A 102 15.11 -1.21 2.03
N PRO A 103 15.80 -2.16 2.70
CA PRO A 103 15.45 -2.61 4.04
C PRO A 103 15.86 -1.58 5.08
N GLY A 104 15.15 -1.56 6.23
CA GLY A 104 15.49 -0.72 7.37
C GLY A 104 15.07 0.74 7.25
N ALA A 105 14.36 1.13 6.19
CA ALA A 105 13.77 2.45 6.07
C ALA A 105 12.53 2.57 6.97
N GLN A 106 12.47 3.58 7.82
CA GLN A 106 11.28 3.89 8.60
C GLN A 106 10.30 4.68 7.74
N ILE A 107 9.05 4.25 7.72
CA ILE A 107 7.95 4.94 7.04
C ILE A 107 6.96 5.39 8.09
N ASP A 108 6.83 6.69 8.28
CA ASP A 108 5.77 7.29 9.07
C ASP A 108 4.57 7.54 8.18
N MET A 109 3.38 7.26 8.69
CA MET A 109 2.11 7.48 8.00
C MET A 109 1.15 8.21 8.91
N TRP A 110 0.46 9.24 8.38
CA TRP A 110 -0.57 9.96 9.11
C TRP A 110 -1.63 10.52 8.16
N HIS A 111 -2.86 10.56 8.63
CA HIS A 111 -3.98 11.16 7.91
C HIS A 111 -5.15 11.47 8.84
N CYS A 112 -6.13 12.21 8.34
CA CYS A 112 -7.34 12.53 9.08
C CYS A 112 -8.30 11.34 9.17
N ASP A 113 -9.19 11.37 10.16
CA ASP A 113 -10.31 10.44 10.28
C ASP A 113 -11.40 10.68 9.22
N ALA A 114 -12.49 9.92 9.27
CA ALA A 114 -13.61 10.03 8.33
C ALA A 114 -14.30 11.42 8.37
N MET A 115 -14.13 12.17 9.46
CA MET A 115 -14.66 13.52 9.61
C MET A 115 -13.65 14.62 9.26
N GLY A 116 -12.45 14.24 8.78
CA GLY A 116 -11.40 15.17 8.37
C GLY A 116 -10.59 15.74 9.54
N VAL A 117 -10.59 15.05 10.69
CA VAL A 117 -9.91 15.48 11.91
C VAL A 117 -8.59 14.72 12.06
N TYR A 118 -7.49 15.42 12.31
CA TYR A 118 -6.19 14.84 12.64
C TYR A 118 -6.05 14.65 14.16
N SER A 119 -5.31 13.61 14.56
CA SER A 119 -4.97 13.39 15.97
C SER A 119 -3.76 14.22 16.40
N ASP A 120 -3.63 14.44 17.71
CA ASP A 120 -2.52 15.13 18.40
C ASP A 120 -2.14 16.49 17.83
N VAL A 121 -3.15 17.28 17.51
CA VAL A 121 -2.96 18.65 17.02
C VAL A 121 -4.03 19.58 17.59
N GLN A 122 -3.68 20.86 17.68
CA GLN A 122 -4.62 21.94 17.93
C GLN A 122 -4.85 22.71 16.64
N ASP A 123 -6.09 22.75 16.19
CA ASP A 123 -6.55 23.46 14.99
C ASP A 123 -7.73 24.36 15.37
N PRO A 124 -7.98 25.47 14.67
CA PRO A 124 -9.14 26.31 14.94
C PRO A 124 -10.50 25.58 14.93
N GLY A 125 -10.59 24.46 14.21
CA GLY A 125 -11.81 23.65 14.11
C GLY A 125 -11.92 22.49 15.11
N PHE A 126 -10.79 22.07 15.74
CA PHE A 126 -10.76 20.94 16.67
C PHE A 126 -9.51 20.94 17.56
N ASP A 127 -9.61 20.33 18.72
CA ASP A 127 -8.49 20.07 19.63
C ASP A 127 -8.43 18.56 19.91
N THR A 128 -7.35 17.92 19.49
CA THR A 128 -7.10 16.49 19.63
C THR A 128 -5.77 16.20 20.31
N VAL A 129 -5.18 17.19 20.97
CA VAL A 129 -3.90 17.03 21.68
C VAL A 129 -3.97 15.83 22.62
N GLY A 130 -2.96 14.97 22.56
CA GLY A 130 -2.86 13.72 23.31
C GLY A 130 -3.55 12.52 22.64
N LYS A 131 -4.36 12.69 21.58
CA LYS A 131 -4.91 11.59 20.79
C LYS A 131 -3.91 11.12 19.75
N LYS A 132 -3.96 9.80 19.40
CA LYS A 132 -2.93 9.19 18.55
C LYS A 132 -3.48 8.26 17.47
N PHE A 133 -4.76 8.41 17.11
CA PHE A 133 -5.38 7.63 16.05
C PHE A 133 -4.81 7.98 14.68
N LEU A 134 -4.82 7.03 13.76
CA LEU A 134 -4.41 7.16 12.34
C LEU A 134 -3.01 7.75 12.15
N ARG A 135 -2.11 7.42 13.08
CA ARG A 135 -0.68 7.70 13.04
C ARG A 135 0.12 6.47 13.42
N GLY A 136 1.25 6.27 12.81
CA GLY A 136 2.19 5.22 13.16
C GLY A 136 3.33 5.11 12.18
N HIS A 137 4.33 4.32 12.52
CA HIS A 137 5.40 3.99 11.60
C HIS A 137 5.61 2.49 11.50
N GLN A 138 6.20 2.07 10.40
CA GLN A 138 6.73 0.73 10.17
C GLN A 138 8.13 0.83 9.59
N VAL A 139 8.90 -0.24 9.74
CA VAL A 139 10.24 -0.34 9.16
C VAL A 139 10.21 -1.37 8.04
N THR A 140 10.79 -1.04 6.90
CA THR A 140 10.80 -1.93 5.73
C THR A 140 11.59 -3.21 6.02
N ASN A 141 11.03 -4.33 5.57
CA ASN A 141 11.64 -5.66 5.66
C ASN A 141 12.76 -5.85 4.61
N ALA A 142 13.33 -7.08 4.54
CA ALA A 142 14.38 -7.41 3.58
C ALA A 142 13.98 -7.22 2.10
N ARG A 143 12.67 -7.17 1.79
CA ARG A 143 12.15 -6.90 0.45
C ARG A 143 11.80 -5.42 0.23
N GLY A 144 12.11 -4.52 1.18
CA GLY A 144 11.75 -3.11 1.11
C GLY A 144 10.27 -2.84 1.38
N GLU A 145 9.54 -3.77 1.99
CA GLU A 145 8.10 -3.68 2.20
C GLU A 145 7.77 -3.20 3.61
N ALA A 146 6.80 -2.29 3.71
CA ALA A 146 6.15 -1.92 4.96
C ALA A 146 4.64 -1.84 4.76
N GLY A 147 3.87 -2.48 5.65
CA GLY A 147 2.42 -2.59 5.57
C GLY A 147 1.69 -1.80 6.65
N PHE A 148 0.54 -1.22 6.28
CA PHE A 148 -0.34 -0.51 7.19
C PHE A 148 -1.79 -0.97 7.02
N VAL A 149 -2.49 -1.08 8.14
CA VAL A 149 -3.94 -1.25 8.20
C VAL A 149 -4.53 0.06 8.73
N THR A 150 -5.41 0.66 7.96
CA THR A 150 -6.01 1.95 8.28
C THR A 150 -7.46 2.02 7.78
N VAL A 151 -8.02 3.21 7.73
CA VAL A 151 -9.31 3.50 7.08
C VAL A 151 -9.10 4.49 5.93
N TYR A 152 -10.03 4.47 4.99
CA TYR A 152 -10.05 5.48 3.93
C TYR A 152 -10.17 6.88 4.58
N PRO A 153 -9.35 7.89 4.19
CA PRO A 153 -9.42 9.20 4.83
C PRO A 153 -10.73 9.94 4.50
N GLY A 154 -11.17 10.77 5.43
CA GLY A 154 -12.17 11.79 5.18
C GLY A 154 -11.62 12.97 4.39
N TRP A 155 -12.39 14.04 4.30
CA TRP A 155 -12.01 15.28 3.64
C TRP A 155 -12.04 16.47 4.59
N TYR A 156 -11.27 17.50 4.27
CA TYR A 156 -11.35 18.80 4.91
C TYR A 156 -11.18 19.93 3.86
N PRO A 157 -11.67 21.15 4.14
CA PRO A 157 -11.67 22.24 3.14
C PRO A 157 -10.27 22.57 2.59
N GLY A 158 -10.21 22.84 1.30
CA GLY A 158 -8.99 23.31 0.63
C GLY A 158 -8.05 22.22 0.16
N ARG A 159 -8.28 20.94 0.54
CA ARG A 159 -7.46 19.80 0.15
C ARG A 159 -8.29 18.67 -0.45
N THR A 160 -7.74 18.01 -1.46
CA THR A 160 -8.25 16.72 -1.89
C THR A 160 -7.94 15.63 -0.85
N VAL A 161 -8.64 14.50 -0.90
CA VAL A 161 -8.43 13.37 0.03
C VAL A 161 -7.05 12.75 -0.16
N HIS A 162 -6.28 12.64 0.91
CA HIS A 162 -4.90 12.17 0.87
C HIS A 162 -4.45 11.52 2.17
N ILE A 163 -3.37 10.76 2.06
CA ILE A 163 -2.60 10.20 3.19
C ILE A 163 -1.18 10.76 3.08
N HIS A 164 -0.65 11.28 4.17
CA HIS A 164 0.75 11.68 4.26
C HIS A 164 1.64 10.49 4.59
N PHE A 165 2.84 10.49 4.04
CA PHE A 165 3.89 9.59 4.47
C PHE A 165 5.26 10.26 4.44
N LYS A 166 6.15 9.81 5.32
CA LYS A 166 7.55 10.23 5.37
C LYS A 166 8.44 9.01 5.46
N ILE A 167 9.46 8.92 4.62
CA ILE A 167 10.46 7.86 4.64
C ILE A 167 11.73 8.44 5.23
N ARG A 168 12.25 7.80 6.28
CA ARG A 168 13.51 8.15 6.94
C ARG A 168 14.45 6.96 6.87
N THR A 169 15.70 7.18 6.48
CA THR A 169 16.70 6.13 6.46
C THR A 169 17.75 6.36 7.55
N ALA A 170 18.42 5.27 7.97
CA ALA A 170 19.60 5.38 8.77
C ALA A 170 20.66 6.26 8.06
N PRO A 171 21.53 6.95 8.82
CA PRO A 171 22.53 7.81 8.23
C PRO A 171 23.42 7.09 7.23
N VAL A 172 23.39 7.52 5.98
CA VAL A 172 24.38 7.14 4.97
C VAL A 172 25.41 8.26 4.93
N ALA A 173 26.68 7.93 5.12
CA ALA A 173 27.77 8.90 5.18
C ALA A 173 27.52 10.07 6.17
N LYS A 174 27.00 9.76 7.37
CA LYS A 174 26.65 10.71 8.44
C LYS A 174 25.50 11.68 8.13
N ARG A 175 24.71 11.43 7.11
CA ARG A 175 23.53 12.22 6.77
C ARG A 175 22.27 11.34 6.81
N ASN A 176 21.23 11.82 7.46
CA ASN A 176 19.90 11.24 7.37
C ASN A 176 19.30 11.63 6.03
N PHE A 177 18.66 10.69 5.37
CA PHE A 177 17.82 10.95 4.21
C PHE A 177 16.37 10.96 4.66
N GLU A 178 15.64 11.99 4.28
CA GLU A 178 14.20 12.11 4.49
C GLU A 178 13.53 12.40 3.16
N PHE A 179 12.40 11.74 2.94
CA PHE A 179 11.54 11.95 1.80
C PHE A 179 10.11 12.06 2.32
N THR A 180 9.44 13.16 2.03
CA THR A 180 8.04 13.38 2.42
C THR A 180 7.16 13.54 1.19
N SER A 181 5.99 12.90 1.21
CA SER A 181 5.01 13.02 0.13
C SER A 181 3.59 12.66 0.62
N GLN A 182 2.68 12.56 -0.34
CA GLN A 182 1.27 12.26 -0.08
C GLN A 182 0.79 11.19 -1.06
N LEU A 183 -0.17 10.37 -0.64
CA LEU A 183 -0.87 9.39 -1.48
C LEU A 183 -2.26 9.92 -1.76
N TYR A 184 -2.72 9.77 -3.00
CA TYR A 184 -4.01 10.27 -3.44
C TYR A 184 -4.89 9.16 -3.99
N PHE A 185 -6.16 9.44 -4.10
CA PHE A 185 -7.20 8.54 -4.56
C PHE A 185 -7.92 9.09 -5.79
N ASN A 186 -8.48 8.20 -6.60
CA ASN A 186 -9.36 8.58 -7.68
C ASN A 186 -10.61 9.33 -7.13
N ASP A 187 -10.99 10.42 -7.77
CA ASP A 187 -12.13 11.24 -7.33
C ASP A 187 -13.45 10.48 -7.31
N GLU A 188 -13.72 9.65 -8.32
CA GLU A 188 -14.95 8.85 -8.39
C GLU A 188 -15.00 7.78 -7.30
N LEU A 189 -13.85 7.15 -6.98
CA LEU A 189 -13.76 6.21 -5.86
C LEU A 189 -14.03 6.93 -4.54
N THR A 190 -13.42 8.09 -4.36
CA THR A 190 -13.61 8.93 -3.17
C THR A 190 -15.09 9.29 -2.97
N ASP A 191 -15.77 9.73 -4.04
CA ASP A 191 -17.17 10.10 -3.97
C ASP A 191 -18.07 8.90 -3.62
N ARG A 192 -17.77 7.70 -4.15
CA ARG A 192 -18.49 6.48 -3.74
C ARG A 192 -18.26 6.12 -2.27
N VAL A 193 -17.04 6.19 -1.77
CA VAL A 193 -16.74 5.90 -0.37
C VAL A 193 -17.41 6.92 0.56
N HIS A 194 -17.34 8.20 0.19
CA HIS A 194 -17.89 9.28 1.01
C HIS A 194 -19.42 9.36 0.97
N ALA A 195 -20.09 8.67 0.05
CA ALA A 195 -21.54 8.52 0.06
C ALA A 195 -22.07 7.59 1.18
N ALA A 196 -21.18 6.80 1.81
CA ALA A 196 -21.54 5.86 2.87
C ALA A 196 -21.16 6.39 4.28
N SER A 197 -21.79 5.79 5.31
CA SER A 197 -21.39 6.06 6.72
C SER A 197 -19.97 5.53 6.96
N PRO A 198 -19.13 6.25 7.78
CA PRO A 198 -19.45 7.47 8.53
C PRO A 198 -19.29 8.77 7.72
N TYR A 199 -18.68 8.76 6.55
CA TYR A 199 -18.30 9.95 5.77
C TYR A 199 -19.49 10.82 5.34
N ALA A 200 -20.62 10.18 4.98
CA ALA A 200 -21.81 10.88 4.51
C ALA A 200 -22.36 11.90 5.49
N ALA A 201 -22.08 11.72 6.79
CA ALA A 201 -22.50 12.67 7.83
C ALA A 201 -21.87 14.07 7.68
N LYS A 202 -20.70 14.16 7.03
CA LYS A 202 -20.02 15.43 6.78
C LYS A 202 -20.51 16.16 5.51
N GLY A 203 -21.23 15.46 4.66
CA GLY A 203 -21.65 15.97 3.36
C GLY A 203 -20.56 15.83 2.28
N PRO A 204 -20.84 16.35 1.06
CA PRO A 204 -19.93 16.22 -0.07
C PRO A 204 -18.63 17.00 0.13
N ARG A 205 -17.52 16.43 -0.34
CA ARG A 205 -16.22 17.11 -0.32
C ARG A 205 -16.24 18.38 -1.19
N THR A 206 -15.45 19.36 -0.79
CA THR A 206 -15.40 20.68 -1.44
C THR A 206 -14.23 20.83 -2.42
N THR A 207 -13.29 19.88 -2.44
CA THR A 207 -12.06 19.98 -3.23
C THR A 207 -11.77 18.65 -3.91
N SER A 208 -11.74 18.66 -5.24
CA SER A 208 -11.31 17.52 -6.07
C SER A 208 -9.79 17.54 -6.28
N ASN A 209 -9.25 16.48 -6.89
CA ASN A 209 -7.83 16.38 -7.21
C ASN A 209 -7.35 17.61 -8.01
N GLN A 210 -8.06 17.97 -9.06
CA GLN A 210 -7.64 19.07 -9.93
C GLN A 210 -7.82 20.47 -9.31
N GLN A 211 -8.59 20.59 -8.23
CA GLN A 211 -8.77 21.84 -7.49
C GLN A 211 -7.70 22.04 -6.41
N ASP A 212 -7.02 20.98 -5.98
CA ASP A 212 -5.95 21.03 -4.98
C ASP A 212 -4.63 21.49 -5.63
N TRP A 213 -4.08 22.61 -5.15
CA TRP A 213 -2.83 23.15 -5.68
C TRP A 213 -1.60 22.26 -5.40
N ILE A 214 -1.62 21.45 -4.33
CA ILE A 214 -0.55 20.51 -4.02
C ILE A 214 -0.64 19.32 -4.97
N PHE A 215 -1.83 18.77 -5.20
CA PHE A 215 -2.06 17.70 -6.17
C PHE A 215 -1.55 18.10 -7.56
N ARG A 216 -1.88 19.30 -8.04
CA ARG A 216 -1.43 19.78 -9.37
C ARG A 216 0.09 19.84 -9.56
N ARG A 217 0.85 19.70 -8.48
CA ARG A 217 2.33 19.65 -8.51
C ARG A 217 2.85 18.20 -8.47
N GLY A 218 2.27 17.32 -9.25
CA GLY A 218 2.70 15.93 -9.43
C GLY A 218 1.93 14.89 -8.63
N GLY A 219 0.75 15.23 -8.10
CA GLY A 219 -0.12 14.29 -7.42
C GLY A 219 -0.63 13.15 -8.32
N ASP A 220 -0.68 13.36 -9.63
CA ASP A 220 -0.97 12.35 -10.64
C ASP A 220 0.00 11.15 -10.55
N ARG A 221 1.26 11.38 -10.19
CA ARG A 221 2.28 10.35 -9.98
C ARG A 221 2.23 9.70 -8.59
N LEU A 222 1.35 10.18 -7.72
CA LEU A 222 1.17 9.75 -6.33
C LEU A 222 -0.20 9.10 -6.10
N MET A 223 -0.92 8.81 -7.19
CA MET A 223 -2.19 8.10 -7.15
C MET A 223 -2.01 6.66 -6.71
N LEU A 224 -2.87 6.21 -5.81
CA LEU A 224 -3.00 4.80 -5.45
C LEU A 224 -3.82 4.06 -6.51
N ASP A 225 -3.27 2.93 -6.98
CA ASP A 225 -4.04 1.93 -7.72
C ASP A 225 -4.73 1.02 -6.70
N VAL A 226 -6.00 1.31 -6.46
CA VAL A 226 -6.78 0.72 -5.38
C VAL A 226 -7.60 -0.45 -5.88
N THR A 227 -7.44 -1.61 -5.26
CA THR A 227 -8.26 -2.81 -5.51
C THR A 227 -9.29 -3.01 -4.41
N THR A 228 -10.49 -3.47 -4.79
CA THR A 228 -11.55 -3.83 -3.83
C THR A 228 -11.22 -5.17 -3.16
N THR A 229 -11.43 -5.25 -1.85
CA THR A 229 -11.33 -6.46 -1.04
C THR A 229 -12.70 -6.82 -0.48
N VAL A 230 -12.80 -7.92 0.28
CA VAL A 230 -14.06 -8.33 0.92
C VAL A 230 -14.60 -7.24 1.87
N ASP A 231 -13.70 -6.61 2.63
CA ASP A 231 -14.08 -5.68 3.71
C ASP A 231 -13.79 -4.21 3.39
N GLY A 232 -13.20 -3.91 2.22
CA GLY A 232 -12.80 -2.54 1.89
C GLY A 232 -11.87 -2.46 0.69
N TYR A 233 -10.69 -1.90 0.88
CA TYR A 233 -9.72 -1.65 -0.20
C TYR A 233 -8.30 -2.05 0.18
N ALA A 234 -7.49 -2.32 -0.85
CA ALA A 234 -6.05 -2.52 -0.71
C ALA A 234 -5.30 -1.81 -1.84
N ALA A 235 -4.10 -1.34 -1.55
CA ALA A 235 -3.19 -0.80 -2.56
C ALA A 235 -1.73 -1.11 -2.22
N THR A 236 -0.92 -1.26 -3.27
CA THR A 236 0.54 -1.36 -3.18
C THR A 236 1.15 -0.16 -3.88
N PHE A 237 2.06 0.55 -3.21
CA PHE A 237 2.68 1.75 -3.73
C PHE A 237 4.19 1.59 -3.86
N PRO A 238 4.73 1.42 -5.08
CA PRO A 238 6.16 1.38 -5.31
C PRO A 238 6.75 2.79 -5.33
N ILE A 239 7.90 2.95 -4.65
CA ILE A 239 8.67 4.19 -4.62
C ILE A 239 10.16 3.90 -4.66
N GLY A 240 10.87 4.52 -5.63
CA GLY A 240 12.32 4.52 -5.74
C GLY A 240 12.90 5.81 -5.16
N LEU A 241 13.84 5.67 -4.23
CA LEU A 241 14.57 6.76 -3.62
C LEU A 241 15.95 6.88 -4.26
N GLN A 242 16.25 8.06 -4.79
CA GLN A 242 17.57 8.37 -5.33
C GLN A 242 18.39 9.13 -4.28
N PHE A 243 19.41 8.49 -3.75
CA PHE A 243 20.36 9.11 -2.83
C PHE A 243 21.39 9.90 -3.66
N ARG A 244 21.15 11.19 -3.89
CA ARG A 244 22.13 12.05 -4.54
C ARG A 244 23.15 12.49 -3.51
N GLU A 245 24.40 12.10 -3.69
CA GLU A 245 25.51 12.85 -3.11
C GLU A 245 25.51 14.24 -3.75
N ARG A 246 25.24 15.28 -2.98
CA ARG A 246 25.51 16.63 -3.48
C ARG A 246 27.01 16.72 -3.66
N ALA A 247 27.45 16.90 -4.90
CA ALA A 247 28.81 17.27 -5.20
C ALA A 247 29.16 18.51 -4.35
N THR A 248 30.18 18.39 -3.51
CA THR A 248 30.75 19.46 -2.69
C THR A 248 31.48 20.45 -3.58
#